data_d90951dcd490ea798d0f58a9701415e9
#
_entry.id   d90951dcd490ea798d0f58a9701415e9
#
_cell.length_a   1.000
_cell.length_b   1.000
_cell.length_c   1.000
_cell.angle_alpha   90.00
_cell.angle_beta   90.00
_cell.angle_gamma   90.00
#
_symmetry.space_group_name_H-M   'P 1'
#
loop_
_entity.id
_entity.type
_entity.pdbx_description
1 polymer ?
#
loop_
_entity_poly.entity_id
_entity_poly.type
_entity_poly.pdbx_seq_one_letter_code
_entity_poly.pdbx_strand_id
1 'polypeptide(L)'
;FEDRLQMGGGLVLCGKPGTGKTHLACAIANHVMREFFRVPLFTSVTKMSRAVKATYTPKSDRTEAQVIRSFVDPDLLILDEVGAQRGTETELLLAQEIIDERYQEVRPTILISNLPESELGRYIGDRAIDRMYEGGGAILAFDWDSYRRSGQSRRFEQPDALDVPRREAGFLKGGK
;
A
#
# COMPACT_ATOMS: atom_id res chain seq x y z
N PHE A 1 -9.60 1.27 -14.69
CA PHE A 1 -8.57 1.24 -13.63
C PHE A 1 -7.31 1.97 -14.08
N GLU A 2 -6.83 1.71 -15.29
CA GLU A 2 -5.67 2.37 -15.87
C GLU A 2 -5.82 3.88 -15.91
N ASP A 3 -6.95 4.39 -16.38
CA ASP A 3 -7.25 5.83 -16.42
C ASP A 3 -7.12 6.47 -15.04
N ARG A 4 -7.58 5.79 -13.98
CA ARG A 4 -7.47 6.29 -12.61
C ARG A 4 -6.03 6.32 -12.09
N LEU A 5 -5.21 5.35 -12.48
CA LEU A 5 -3.78 5.37 -12.17
C LEU A 5 -3.07 6.53 -12.86
N GLN A 6 -3.44 6.80 -14.12
CA GLN A 6 -2.86 7.91 -14.89
C GLN A 6 -3.31 9.28 -14.39
N MET A 7 -4.53 9.37 -13.84
CA MET A 7 -5.07 10.62 -13.26
C MET A 7 -4.58 10.88 -11.82
N GLY A 8 -3.74 10.00 -11.25
CA GLY A 8 -3.29 10.15 -9.87
C GLY A 8 -4.38 9.90 -8.82
N GLY A 9 -5.48 9.23 -9.21
CA GLY A 9 -6.63 9.01 -8.34
C GLY A 9 -6.29 8.27 -7.06
N GLY A 10 -6.72 8.79 -5.91
CA GLY A 10 -6.56 8.20 -4.61
C GLY A 10 -7.58 7.08 -4.33
N LEU A 11 -7.20 6.10 -3.50
CA LEU A 11 -8.12 5.10 -2.98
C LEU A 11 -7.98 5.02 -1.46
N VAL A 12 -9.07 5.22 -0.75
CA VAL A 12 -9.11 5.07 0.71
C VAL A 12 -9.89 3.80 1.07
N LEU A 13 -9.24 2.89 1.78
CA LEU A 13 -9.84 1.68 2.33
C LEU A 13 -9.98 1.86 3.84
N CYS A 14 -11.16 2.11 4.35
CA CYS A 14 -11.39 2.43 5.76
C CYS A 14 -12.39 1.46 6.42
N GLY A 15 -12.41 1.42 7.77
CA GLY A 15 -13.38 0.64 8.54
C GLY A 15 -12.77 -0.53 9.33
N LYS A 16 -13.60 -1.46 9.78
CA LYS A 16 -13.28 -2.48 10.80
C LYS A 16 -12.01 -3.30 10.47
N PRO A 17 -11.21 -3.69 11.47
CA PRO A 17 -10.05 -4.55 11.26
C PRO A 17 -10.45 -5.98 10.85
N GLY A 18 -9.60 -6.63 10.05
CA GLY A 18 -9.81 -8.03 9.63
C GLY A 18 -10.80 -8.22 8.48
N THR A 19 -11.26 -7.16 7.83
CA THR A 19 -12.23 -7.16 6.74
C THR A 19 -11.62 -7.31 5.34
N GLY A 20 -10.28 -7.36 5.22
CA GLY A 20 -9.60 -7.61 3.94
C GLY A 20 -9.00 -6.39 3.25
N LYS A 21 -9.01 -5.20 3.86
CA LYS A 21 -8.47 -3.95 3.27
C LYS A 21 -7.04 -4.11 2.74
N THR A 22 -6.13 -4.55 3.59
CA THR A 22 -4.73 -4.78 3.22
C THR A 22 -4.59 -5.84 2.13
N HIS A 23 -5.45 -6.88 2.15
CA HIS A 23 -5.47 -7.91 1.13
C HIS A 23 -5.85 -7.35 -0.25
N LEU A 24 -6.91 -6.52 -0.30
CA LEU A 24 -7.32 -5.85 -1.53
C LEU A 24 -6.22 -4.91 -2.05
N ALA A 25 -5.59 -4.13 -1.18
CA ALA A 25 -4.49 -3.24 -1.59
C ALA A 25 -3.30 -4.03 -2.17
N CYS A 26 -2.93 -5.17 -1.56
CA CYS A 26 -1.88 -6.04 -2.09
C CYS A 26 -2.28 -6.67 -3.45
N ALA A 27 -3.56 -7.03 -3.62
CA ALA A 27 -4.05 -7.53 -4.91
C ALA A 27 -3.95 -6.47 -6.01
N ILE A 28 -4.30 -5.21 -5.68
CA ILE A 28 -4.14 -4.07 -6.59
C ILE A 28 -2.66 -3.86 -6.93
N ALA A 29 -1.75 -3.88 -5.94
CA ALA A 29 -0.32 -3.73 -6.16
C ALA A 29 0.23 -4.81 -7.11
N ASN A 30 -0.16 -6.07 -6.88
CA ASN A 30 0.24 -7.18 -7.74
C ASN A 30 -0.27 -7.02 -9.16
N HIS A 31 -1.51 -6.55 -9.34
CA HIS A 31 -2.08 -6.27 -10.66
C HIS A 31 -1.30 -5.15 -11.36
N VAL A 32 -1.01 -4.06 -10.65
CA VAL A 32 -0.24 -2.92 -11.17
C VAL A 32 1.16 -3.33 -11.61
N MET A 33 1.83 -4.20 -10.84
CA MET A 33 3.14 -4.74 -11.24
C MET A 33 3.08 -5.60 -12.49
N ARG A 34 2.08 -6.50 -12.57
CA ARG A 34 2.02 -7.50 -13.64
C ARG A 34 1.53 -6.95 -14.97
N GLU A 35 0.48 -6.12 -14.92
CA GLU A 35 -0.18 -5.65 -16.13
C GLU A 35 0.39 -4.32 -16.63
N PHE A 36 0.88 -3.46 -15.71
CA PHE A 36 1.35 -2.11 -16.07
C PHE A 36 2.86 -1.93 -15.88
N PHE A 37 3.58 -2.95 -15.40
CA PHE A 37 5.02 -2.90 -15.15
C PHE A 37 5.43 -1.70 -14.27
N ARG A 38 4.55 -1.31 -13.33
CA ARG A 38 4.75 -0.20 -12.40
C ARG A 38 5.30 -0.71 -11.07
N VAL A 39 5.99 0.16 -10.36
CA VAL A 39 6.64 -0.16 -9.08
C VAL A 39 5.80 0.33 -7.92
N PRO A 40 5.02 -0.54 -7.22
CA PRO A 40 4.33 -0.16 -6.01
C PRO A 40 5.26 -0.20 -4.80
N LEU A 41 5.04 0.71 -3.85
CA LEU A 41 5.63 0.68 -2.52
C LEU A 41 4.55 0.46 -1.46
N PHE A 42 4.71 -0.58 -0.65
CA PHE A 42 3.87 -0.83 0.53
C PHE A 42 4.63 -0.43 1.80
N THR A 43 4.06 0.48 2.59
CA THR A 43 4.64 0.94 3.85
C THR A 43 3.55 1.25 4.88
N SER A 44 3.94 1.61 6.11
CA SER A 44 3.02 2.19 7.10
C SER A 44 3.53 3.55 7.57
N VAL A 45 2.62 4.37 8.12
CA VAL A 45 2.97 5.69 8.69
C VAL A 45 4.11 5.58 9.68
N THR A 46 4.08 4.56 10.55
CA THR A 46 5.14 4.31 11.55
C THR A 46 6.49 3.97 10.91
N LYS A 47 6.52 3.13 9.86
CA LYS A 47 7.78 2.79 9.15
C LYS A 47 8.35 4.01 8.45
N MET A 48 7.50 4.79 7.83
CA MET A 48 7.85 6.03 7.15
C MET A 48 8.48 7.04 8.13
N SER A 49 7.83 7.29 9.28
CA SER A 49 8.35 8.15 10.33
C SER A 49 9.70 7.66 10.88
N ARG A 50 9.86 6.34 11.09
CA ARG A 50 11.13 5.77 11.54
C ARG A 50 12.25 5.98 10.51
N ALA A 51 11.95 5.84 9.22
CA ALA A 51 12.93 6.05 8.16
C ALA A 51 13.41 7.52 8.11
N VAL A 52 12.50 8.48 8.28
CA VAL A 52 12.84 9.90 8.36
C VAL A 52 13.65 10.19 9.62
N LYS A 53 13.21 9.74 10.80
CA LYS A 53 13.94 9.93 12.06
C LYS A 53 15.35 9.34 12.03
N ALA A 54 15.58 8.28 11.27
CA ALA A 54 16.91 7.69 11.11
C ALA A 54 17.91 8.64 10.43
N THR A 55 17.43 9.63 9.67
CA THR A 55 18.29 10.63 9.02
C THR A 55 18.82 11.68 9.99
N TYR A 56 18.26 11.81 11.20
CA TYR A 56 18.65 12.81 12.19
C TYR A 56 19.97 12.47 12.90
N THR A 57 20.52 11.29 12.64
CA THR A 57 21.82 10.90 13.21
C THR A 57 22.97 11.39 12.33
N PRO A 58 24.09 11.86 12.95
CA PRO A 58 25.26 12.36 12.20
C PRO A 58 25.90 11.32 11.25
N LYS A 59 25.56 10.04 11.42
CA LYS A 59 26.07 8.92 10.60
C LYS A 59 25.14 8.51 9.47
N SER A 60 24.07 9.27 9.23
CA SER A 60 23.14 8.92 8.15
C SER A 60 23.74 9.22 6.79
N ASP A 61 23.75 8.20 5.91
CA ASP A 61 24.19 8.35 4.52
C ASP A 61 23.12 9.00 3.63
N ARG A 62 21.90 9.23 4.16
CA ARG A 62 20.77 9.81 3.44
C ARG A 62 20.24 11.04 4.15
N THR A 63 19.85 12.06 3.37
CA THR A 63 19.13 13.23 3.88
C THR A 63 17.65 12.94 4.08
N GLU A 64 16.98 13.74 4.91
CA GLU A 64 15.53 13.68 5.09
C GLU A 64 14.80 13.80 3.75
N ALA A 65 15.17 14.77 2.91
CA ALA A 65 14.59 14.97 1.59
C ALA A 65 14.73 13.72 0.68
N GLN A 66 15.87 13.04 0.72
CA GLN A 66 16.05 11.79 -0.03
C GLN A 66 15.15 10.66 0.48
N VAL A 67 14.91 10.61 1.78
CA VAL A 67 14.01 9.61 2.37
C VAL A 67 12.55 9.92 2.02
N ILE A 68 12.11 11.19 2.15
CA ILE A 68 10.78 11.62 1.75
C ILE A 68 10.57 11.29 0.26
N ARG A 69 11.54 11.66 -0.58
CA ARG A 69 11.46 11.40 -2.02
C ARG A 69 11.30 9.91 -2.33
N SER A 70 11.90 9.00 -1.55
CA SER A 70 11.73 7.56 -1.73
C SER A 70 10.30 7.05 -1.47
N PHE A 71 9.44 7.82 -0.81
CA PHE A 71 8.00 7.55 -0.65
C PHE A 71 7.15 8.27 -1.70
N VAL A 72 7.66 9.36 -2.28
CA VAL A 72 6.97 10.09 -3.34
C VAL A 72 7.17 9.44 -4.71
N ASP A 73 8.37 8.96 -5.02
CA ASP A 73 8.75 8.44 -6.35
C ASP A 73 8.05 7.16 -6.83
N PRO A 74 7.67 6.20 -5.99
CA PRO A 74 7.00 4.98 -6.47
C PRO A 74 5.74 5.26 -7.29
N ASP A 75 5.51 4.47 -8.32
CA ASP A 75 4.35 4.63 -9.21
C ASP A 75 3.01 4.47 -8.48
N LEU A 76 2.97 3.66 -7.43
CA LEU A 76 1.84 3.49 -6.52
C LEU A 76 2.35 3.42 -5.09
N LEU A 77 1.85 4.28 -4.20
CA LEU A 77 2.09 4.17 -2.77
C LEU A 77 0.89 3.52 -2.08
N ILE A 78 1.16 2.52 -1.25
CA ILE A 78 0.17 1.97 -0.31
C ILE A 78 0.65 2.31 1.10
N LEU A 79 -0.10 3.19 1.76
CA LEU A 79 0.16 3.65 3.11
C LEU A 79 -0.84 3.00 4.07
N ASP A 80 -0.37 1.99 4.81
CA ASP A 80 -1.18 1.23 5.76
C ASP A 80 -1.10 1.82 7.18
N GLU A 81 -2.04 1.41 8.03
CA GLU A 81 -2.12 1.79 9.44
C GLU A 81 -2.31 3.30 9.67
N VAL A 82 -2.93 4.00 8.72
CA VAL A 82 -3.30 5.41 8.90
C VAL A 82 -4.31 5.52 10.04
N GLY A 83 -3.93 6.25 11.10
CA GLY A 83 -4.78 6.41 12.31
C GLY A 83 -4.79 5.23 13.28
N ALA A 84 -3.94 4.21 13.12
CA ALA A 84 -3.94 3.01 13.95
C ALA A 84 -3.52 3.24 15.42
N GLN A 85 -2.74 4.25 15.67
CA GLN A 85 -2.40 4.76 17.00
C GLN A 85 -2.59 6.27 16.96
N ARG A 86 -2.76 6.93 18.12
CA ARG A 86 -2.71 8.39 18.19
C ARG A 86 -1.30 8.81 17.72
N GLY A 87 -1.12 8.89 16.40
CA GLY A 87 0.13 9.25 15.76
C GLY A 87 0.63 10.56 16.33
N THR A 88 1.94 10.71 16.42
CA THR A 88 2.51 11.99 16.81
C THR A 88 2.14 13.02 15.73
N GLU A 89 2.03 14.29 16.10
CA GLU A 89 1.80 15.39 15.15
C GLU A 89 2.80 15.34 13.98
N THR A 90 4.05 15.01 14.26
CA THR A 90 5.10 14.82 13.25
C THR A 90 4.76 13.71 12.25
N GLU A 91 4.16 12.60 12.68
CA GLU A 91 3.76 11.51 11.79
C GLU A 91 2.62 11.91 10.85
N LEU A 92 1.69 12.72 11.37
CA LEU A 92 0.60 13.27 10.59
C LEU A 92 1.09 14.25 9.54
N LEU A 93 1.93 15.21 9.94
CA LEU A 93 2.50 16.21 9.03
C LEU A 93 3.30 15.53 7.90
N LEU A 94 4.11 14.53 8.23
CA LEU A 94 4.87 13.76 7.24
C LEU A 94 3.95 13.01 6.27
N ALA A 95 2.87 12.39 6.77
CA ALA A 95 1.92 11.72 5.89
C ALA A 95 1.20 12.71 4.97
N GLN A 96 0.80 13.86 5.48
CA GLN A 96 0.20 14.93 4.70
C GLN A 96 1.15 15.47 3.62
N GLU A 97 2.41 15.74 3.97
CA GLU A 97 3.44 16.21 3.04
C GLU A 97 3.61 15.23 1.86
N ILE A 98 3.75 13.94 2.15
CA ILE A 98 3.92 12.93 1.11
C ILE A 98 2.66 12.79 0.24
N ILE A 99 1.46 12.82 0.83
CA ILE A 99 0.21 12.79 0.07
C ILE A 99 0.12 14.04 -0.84
N ASP A 100 0.50 15.19 -0.32
CA ASP A 100 0.47 16.47 -1.04
C ASP A 100 1.43 16.46 -2.23
N GLU A 101 2.68 16.04 -2.03
CA GLU A 101 3.66 15.96 -3.13
C GLU A 101 3.21 14.93 -4.19
N ARG A 102 2.72 13.78 -3.77
CA ARG A 102 2.24 12.76 -4.71
C ARG A 102 1.03 13.23 -5.51
N TYR A 103 0.11 13.95 -4.86
CA TYR A 103 -1.02 14.58 -5.55
C TYR A 103 -0.55 15.58 -6.61
N GLN A 104 0.40 16.47 -6.26
CA GLN A 104 0.96 17.45 -7.20
C GLN A 104 1.66 16.77 -8.41
N GLU A 105 2.27 15.62 -8.20
CA GLU A 105 2.93 14.86 -9.25
C GLU A 105 2.01 13.85 -9.96
N VAL A 106 0.68 13.91 -9.68
CA VAL A 106 -0.31 13.00 -10.28
C VAL A 106 0.04 11.52 -10.03
N ARG A 107 0.52 11.20 -8.81
CA ARG A 107 0.92 9.84 -8.41
C ARG A 107 -0.15 9.19 -7.54
N PRO A 108 -0.73 8.05 -7.95
CA PRO A 108 -1.79 7.39 -7.22
C PRO A 108 -1.35 6.88 -5.85
N THR A 109 -2.24 7.04 -4.87
CA THR A 109 -1.98 6.62 -3.48
C THR A 109 -3.16 5.81 -2.94
N ILE A 110 -2.89 4.70 -2.25
CA ILE A 110 -3.88 3.93 -1.51
C ILE A 110 -3.64 4.15 -0.02
N LEU A 111 -4.65 4.65 0.69
CA LEU A 111 -4.63 4.76 2.15
C LEU A 111 -5.44 3.63 2.78
N ILE A 112 -4.89 2.99 3.81
CA ILE A 112 -5.59 1.96 4.58
C ILE A 112 -5.71 2.41 6.04
N SER A 113 -6.93 2.41 6.55
CA SER A 113 -7.23 2.83 7.92
C SER A 113 -8.22 1.88 8.60
N ASN A 114 -8.06 1.73 9.91
CA ASN A 114 -9.07 1.08 10.76
C ASN A 114 -10.07 2.08 11.35
N LEU A 115 -9.90 3.36 11.09
CA LEU A 115 -10.86 4.40 11.45
C LEU A 115 -12.04 4.38 10.47
N PRO A 116 -13.25 4.75 10.89
CA PRO A 116 -14.33 5.07 9.98
C PRO A 116 -14.00 6.34 9.18
N GLU A 117 -14.63 6.51 8.03
CA GLU A 117 -14.43 7.67 7.15
C GLU A 117 -14.59 9.00 7.91
N SER A 118 -15.61 9.11 8.77
CA SER A 118 -15.91 10.31 9.55
C SER A 118 -14.80 10.74 10.52
N GLU A 119 -13.92 9.82 10.92
CA GLU A 119 -12.79 10.10 11.80
C GLU A 119 -11.49 10.30 11.03
N LEU A 120 -11.40 9.78 9.82
CA LEU A 120 -10.19 9.80 9.03
C LEU A 120 -9.79 11.24 8.66
N GLY A 121 -10.74 12.08 8.24
CA GLY A 121 -10.50 13.50 7.95
C GLY A 121 -9.97 14.27 9.15
N ARG A 122 -10.48 13.98 10.35
CA ARG A 122 -9.97 14.59 11.59
C ARG A 122 -8.53 14.16 11.89
N TYR A 123 -8.15 12.96 11.45
CA TYR A 123 -6.83 12.41 11.71
C TYR A 123 -5.78 12.92 10.71
N ILE A 124 -6.01 12.80 9.39
CA ILE A 124 -5.03 13.19 8.35
C ILE A 124 -5.28 14.58 7.76
N GLY A 125 -6.33 15.27 8.21
CA GLY A 125 -6.77 16.56 7.69
C GLY A 125 -7.72 16.46 6.49
N ASP A 126 -8.72 17.32 6.46
CA ASP A 126 -9.75 17.34 5.42
C ASP A 126 -9.12 17.55 4.03
N ARG A 127 -8.10 18.39 3.94
CA ARG A 127 -7.37 18.67 2.68
C ARG A 127 -6.75 17.43 2.07
N ALA A 128 -6.17 16.53 2.88
CA ALA A 128 -5.60 15.29 2.39
C ALA A 128 -6.70 14.34 1.87
N ILE A 129 -7.85 14.31 2.55
CA ILE A 129 -9.03 13.55 2.11
C ILE A 129 -9.58 14.10 0.79
N ASP A 130 -9.73 15.42 0.67
CA ASP A 130 -10.22 16.05 -0.57
C ASP A 130 -9.33 15.67 -1.77
N ARG A 131 -8.01 15.68 -1.60
CA ARG A 131 -7.05 15.25 -2.63
C ARG A 131 -7.19 13.79 -3.00
N MET A 132 -7.56 12.94 -2.03
CA MET A 132 -7.82 11.53 -2.31
C MET A 132 -9.09 11.32 -3.13
N TYR A 133 -10.05 12.27 -3.12
CA TYR A 133 -11.24 12.23 -3.97
C TYR A 133 -11.01 12.78 -5.37
N GLU A 134 -10.09 13.71 -5.53
CA GLU A 134 -9.79 14.30 -6.84
C GLU A 134 -9.20 13.26 -7.81
N GLY A 135 -9.19 13.55 -9.10
CA GLY A 135 -8.65 12.65 -10.11
C GLY A 135 -9.39 11.31 -10.26
N GLY A 136 -10.66 11.24 -9.81
CA GLY A 136 -11.46 10.02 -9.84
C GLY A 136 -11.19 9.07 -8.68
N GLY A 137 -10.69 9.60 -7.57
CA GLY A 137 -10.48 8.87 -6.32
C GLY A 137 -11.77 8.32 -5.71
N ALA A 138 -11.64 7.39 -4.78
CA ALA A 138 -12.76 6.75 -4.11
C ALA A 138 -12.44 6.39 -2.66
N ILE A 139 -13.47 6.40 -1.80
CA ILE A 139 -13.41 5.84 -0.45
C ILE A 139 -14.30 4.59 -0.41
N LEU A 140 -13.76 3.50 0.10
CA LEU A 140 -14.45 2.24 0.30
C LEU A 140 -14.49 1.93 1.80
N ALA A 141 -15.70 1.93 2.35
CA ALA A 141 -15.94 1.55 3.73
C ALA A 141 -16.09 0.03 3.87
N PHE A 142 -15.33 -0.56 4.78
CA PHE A 142 -15.32 -1.99 5.11
C PHE A 142 -16.01 -2.18 6.46
N ASP A 143 -17.33 -2.30 6.47
CA ASP A 143 -18.19 -2.30 7.66
C ASP A 143 -18.66 -3.68 8.11
N TRP A 144 -18.41 -4.73 7.32
CA TRP A 144 -18.76 -6.11 7.65
C TRP A 144 -17.90 -6.72 8.74
N ASP A 145 -18.26 -7.91 9.19
CA ASP A 145 -17.56 -8.58 10.27
C ASP A 145 -16.18 -9.10 9.85
N SER A 146 -15.26 -9.15 10.84
CA SER A 146 -13.90 -9.61 10.64
C SER A 146 -13.85 -11.07 10.19
N TYR A 147 -13.30 -11.33 9.03
CA TYR A 147 -13.03 -12.68 8.52
C TYR A 147 -12.16 -13.51 9.48
N ARG A 148 -11.26 -12.87 10.22
CA ARG A 148 -10.37 -13.53 11.21
C ARG A 148 -11.13 -14.07 12.41
N ARG A 149 -12.29 -13.49 12.77
CA ARG A 149 -13.10 -13.88 13.93
C ARG A 149 -14.19 -14.89 13.57
N SER A 150 -14.52 -15.06 12.31
CA SER A 150 -15.60 -15.95 11.86
C SER A 150 -15.25 -17.44 11.93
N GLY A 151 -14.07 -17.81 12.45
CA GLY A 151 -13.64 -19.20 12.57
C GLY A 151 -13.45 -19.94 11.24
N GLN A 152 -13.72 -19.29 10.14
CA GLN A 152 -13.51 -19.82 8.79
C GLN A 152 -12.08 -19.56 8.31
N SER A 153 -11.06 -19.73 9.14
CA SER A 153 -9.74 -20.09 8.62
C SER A 153 -9.88 -21.47 7.98
N ARG A 154 -10.50 -21.51 6.79
CA ARG A 154 -10.21 -22.63 5.91
C ARG A 154 -8.69 -22.62 5.79
N ARG A 155 -8.04 -23.62 6.41
CA ARG A 155 -6.72 -24.01 5.96
C ARG A 155 -6.87 -24.06 4.46
N PHE A 156 -6.10 -23.26 3.75
CA PHE A 156 -5.87 -23.53 2.34
C PHE A 156 -5.30 -24.96 2.35
N GLU A 157 -6.12 -25.94 2.07
CA GLU A 157 -5.63 -27.23 1.62
C GLU A 157 -4.78 -26.86 0.43
N GLN A 158 -3.48 -27.03 0.59
CA GLN A 158 -2.57 -26.91 -0.54
C GLN A 158 -3.16 -27.85 -1.59
N PRO A 159 -3.49 -27.35 -2.79
CA PRO A 159 -3.84 -28.25 -3.87
C PRO A 159 -2.72 -29.28 -3.93
N ASP A 160 -3.09 -30.57 -3.86
CA ASP A 160 -2.16 -31.69 -3.96
C ASP A 160 -1.14 -31.32 -5.02
N ALA A 161 0.14 -31.50 -4.68
CA ALA A 161 1.26 -31.10 -5.51
C ALA A 161 0.93 -31.46 -6.95
N LEU A 162 0.74 -30.47 -7.81
CA LEU A 162 0.53 -30.67 -9.24
C LEU A 162 1.60 -31.66 -9.67
N ASP A 163 1.16 -32.84 -10.11
CA ASP A 163 2.00 -33.90 -10.65
C ASP A 163 2.66 -33.31 -11.92
N VAL A 164 3.77 -32.62 -11.70
CA VAL A 164 4.56 -32.03 -12.78
C VAL A 164 5.29 -33.21 -13.43
N PRO A 165 4.93 -33.62 -14.66
CA PRO A 165 5.61 -34.71 -15.31
C PRO A 165 7.10 -34.37 -15.39
N ARG A 166 7.92 -35.19 -14.73
CA ARG A 166 9.37 -35.11 -14.83
C ARG A 166 9.74 -35.25 -16.28
N ARG A 167 10.19 -34.18 -16.92
CA ARG A 167 10.84 -34.24 -18.23
C ARG A 167 12.07 -35.11 -18.04
N GLU A 168 12.03 -36.31 -18.61
CA GLU A 168 13.18 -37.17 -18.72
C GLU A 168 14.30 -36.39 -19.42
N ALA A 169 15.39 -36.18 -18.71
CA ALA A 169 16.61 -35.63 -19.29
C ALA A 169 17.18 -36.70 -20.26
N GLY A 170 16.80 -36.59 -21.54
CA GLY A 170 17.39 -37.38 -22.61
C GLY A 170 18.88 -37.09 -22.71
N PHE A 171 19.68 -37.96 -22.14
CA PHE A 171 21.13 -38.00 -22.28
C PHE A 171 21.44 -38.36 -23.71
N LEU A 172 21.80 -37.40 -24.53
CA LEU A 172 22.41 -37.65 -25.84
C LEU A 172 23.79 -38.29 -25.59
N LYS A 173 23.85 -39.62 -25.64
CA LYS A 173 25.11 -40.33 -25.82
C LYS A 173 25.60 -40.07 -27.25
N GLY A 174 26.66 -39.27 -27.36
CA GLY A 174 27.44 -39.13 -28.56
C GLY A 174 28.14 -40.45 -28.90
N GLY A 175 27.99 -40.93 -30.09
CA GLY A 175 28.72 -42.01 -30.63
C GLY A 175 29.61 -41.51 -31.79
N LYS A 176 30.87 -41.83 -31.65
CA LYS A 176 31.96 -41.93 -32.64
C LYS A 176 32.17 -40.74 -33.58
#